data_19f4ac40fdc39b6fb66b7eee0428c7f1
#
_entry.id   19f4ac40fdc39b6fb66b7eee0428c7f1
#
_cell.length_a   1.000
_cell.length_b   1.000
_cell.length_c   1.000
_cell.angle_alpha   90.00
_cell.angle_beta   90.00
_cell.angle_gamma   90.00
#
_symmetry.space_group_name_H-M   'P 1'
#
loop_
_entity.id
_entity.type
_entity.pdbx_description
1 polymer ?
#
loop_
_entity_poly.entity_id
_entity_poly.type
_entity_poly.pdbx_seq_one_letter_code
_entity_poly.pdbx_strand_id
1 'polypeptide(L)'
;TKRAAQAVGLGVLMACAVAVPAAERTASVVETVQLAATASRTWSAINDFGSWQSWHPAFASTQMLQGDGHSKGAVRVLMTKDGGKFTEELVAFDAAARSYQYRILESPAPVMDYVSTIQVKETVAGSTVVWSSHFNVKAGTSEADAQKLISGVYRAGLDNLASVME
;
A
#
# COMPACT_ATOMS: atom_id res chain seq x y z
N THR A 1 -19.98 -81.13 9.09
CA THR A 1 -19.76 -80.04 8.13
C THR A 1 -20.18 -78.68 8.77
N LYS A 2 -19.22 -77.91 9.28
CA LYS A 2 -19.45 -76.55 9.77
C LYS A 2 -18.77 -75.55 8.81
N ARG A 3 -19.57 -74.69 8.21
CA ARG A 3 -19.09 -73.56 7.38
C ARG A 3 -18.69 -72.39 8.29
N ALA A 4 -17.46 -71.93 8.18
CA ALA A 4 -17.01 -70.70 8.81
C ALA A 4 -17.37 -69.49 7.92
N ALA A 5 -18.02 -68.51 8.49
CA ALA A 5 -18.30 -67.19 7.83
C ALA A 5 -17.10 -66.27 8.08
N GLN A 6 -16.49 -65.82 7.01
CA GLN A 6 -15.48 -64.74 7.07
C GLN A 6 -16.15 -63.40 7.05
N ALA A 7 -15.92 -62.59 8.07
CA ALA A 7 -16.33 -61.18 8.11
C ALA A 7 -15.23 -60.34 7.42
N VAL A 8 -15.62 -59.67 6.33
CA VAL A 8 -14.82 -58.66 5.62
C VAL A 8 -14.99 -57.34 6.35
N GLY A 9 -13.96 -56.91 7.07
CA GLY A 9 -13.92 -55.58 7.68
C GLY A 9 -13.63 -54.50 6.64
N LEU A 10 -14.60 -53.60 6.42
CA LEU A 10 -14.44 -52.45 5.55
C LEU A 10 -13.72 -51.33 6.34
N GLY A 11 -12.41 -51.20 6.13
CA GLY A 11 -11.61 -50.12 6.70
C GLY A 11 -11.90 -48.80 5.98
N VAL A 12 -12.55 -47.85 6.67
CA VAL A 12 -12.73 -46.48 6.20
C VAL A 12 -11.39 -45.76 6.38
N LEU A 13 -10.66 -45.51 5.32
CA LEU A 13 -9.51 -44.63 5.28
C LEU A 13 -10.03 -43.18 5.33
N MET A 14 -9.93 -42.56 6.51
CA MET A 14 -10.20 -41.13 6.72
C MET A 14 -8.97 -40.35 6.20
N ALA A 15 -9.08 -39.82 4.99
CA ALA A 15 -8.06 -38.94 4.43
C ALA A 15 -8.12 -37.61 5.17
N CYS A 16 -7.18 -37.35 6.09
CA CYS A 16 -6.94 -36.02 6.61
C CYS A 16 -6.42 -35.13 5.49
N ALA A 17 -7.27 -34.26 4.96
CA ALA A 17 -6.84 -33.19 4.09
C ALA A 17 -5.99 -32.21 4.90
N VAL A 18 -4.67 -32.25 4.71
CA VAL A 18 -3.76 -31.25 5.24
C VAL A 18 -4.03 -29.98 4.42
N ALA A 19 -4.65 -28.99 5.04
CA ALA A 19 -4.79 -27.67 4.43
C ALA A 19 -3.38 -27.08 4.25
N VAL A 20 -2.90 -27.04 3.01
CA VAL A 20 -1.70 -26.29 2.64
C VAL A 20 -2.02 -24.83 2.87
N PRO A 21 -1.26 -24.08 3.72
CA PRO A 21 -1.47 -22.64 3.87
C PRO A 21 -1.35 -22.01 2.50
N ALA A 22 -2.32 -21.16 2.15
CA ALA A 22 -2.24 -20.38 0.93
C ALA A 22 -0.93 -19.57 0.98
N ALA A 23 -0.05 -19.78 0.00
CA ALA A 23 1.19 -19.04 -0.11
C ALA A 23 0.85 -17.54 -0.08
N GLU A 24 1.52 -16.78 0.78
CA GLU A 24 1.39 -15.33 0.82
C GLU A 24 1.73 -14.78 -0.57
N ARG A 25 0.76 -14.12 -1.18
CA ARG A 25 0.93 -13.53 -2.51
C ARG A 25 1.48 -12.13 -2.35
N THR A 26 2.80 -12.00 -2.46
CA THR A 26 3.47 -10.70 -2.43
C THR A 26 3.29 -10.00 -3.76
N ALA A 27 2.76 -8.80 -3.73
CA ALA A 27 2.55 -7.93 -4.89
C ALA A 27 3.35 -6.64 -4.72
N SER A 28 3.60 -5.94 -5.83
CA SER A 28 4.24 -4.63 -5.84
C SER A 28 3.59 -3.72 -6.87
N VAL A 29 3.64 -2.41 -6.60
CA VAL A 29 3.20 -1.36 -7.51
C VAL A 29 4.28 -0.29 -7.57
N VAL A 30 4.56 0.24 -8.76
CA VAL A 30 5.44 1.39 -8.96
C VAL A 30 4.78 2.31 -9.98
N GLU A 31 4.57 3.57 -9.59
CA GLU A 31 4.08 4.63 -10.47
C GLU A 31 5.07 5.79 -10.45
N THR A 32 5.17 6.48 -11.59
CA THR A 32 6.06 7.62 -11.74
C THR A 32 5.39 8.77 -12.46
N VAL A 33 5.81 9.99 -12.16
CA VAL A 33 5.46 11.18 -12.93
C VAL A 33 6.69 12.06 -13.12
N GLN A 34 6.85 12.65 -14.29
CA GLN A 34 7.83 13.68 -14.58
C GLN A 34 7.18 15.06 -14.48
N LEU A 35 7.85 16.00 -13.83
CA LEU A 35 7.37 17.35 -13.58
C LEU A 35 8.41 18.37 -14.07
N ALA A 36 7.95 19.48 -14.64
CA ALA A 36 8.83 20.60 -14.96
C ALA A 36 9.36 21.33 -13.71
N ALA A 37 8.64 21.22 -12.60
CA ALA A 37 9.06 21.78 -11.32
C ALA A 37 10.35 21.12 -10.81
N THR A 38 11.23 21.93 -10.18
CA THR A 38 12.46 21.44 -9.56
C THR A 38 12.18 20.42 -8.45
N ALA A 39 13.13 19.51 -8.20
CA ALA A 39 12.99 18.52 -7.13
C ALA A 39 12.74 19.16 -5.75
N SER A 40 13.31 20.32 -5.47
CA SER A 40 13.08 21.05 -4.22
C SER A 40 11.64 21.55 -4.10
N ARG A 41 11.10 22.14 -5.17
CA ARG A 41 9.69 22.63 -5.20
C ARG A 41 8.72 21.46 -5.08
N THR A 42 8.95 20.39 -5.82
CA THR A 42 8.12 19.17 -5.78
C THR A 42 8.14 18.55 -4.39
N TRP A 43 9.33 18.40 -3.80
CA TRP A 43 9.47 17.85 -2.45
C TRP A 43 8.73 18.70 -1.41
N SER A 44 8.87 20.03 -1.47
CA SER A 44 8.15 20.94 -0.56
C SER A 44 6.63 20.80 -0.63
N ALA A 45 6.08 20.39 -1.77
CA ALA A 45 4.63 20.22 -1.92
C ALA A 45 4.11 18.91 -1.30
N ILE A 46 4.94 17.87 -1.18
CA ILE A 46 4.49 16.51 -0.80
C ILE A 46 5.20 15.92 0.42
N ASN A 47 6.16 16.63 1.01
CA ASN A 47 7.00 16.09 2.09
C ASN A 47 6.30 15.98 3.45
N ASP A 48 5.19 16.67 3.65
CA ASP A 48 4.46 16.63 4.91
C ASP A 48 3.48 15.44 4.92
N PHE A 49 3.82 14.43 5.71
CA PHE A 49 2.99 13.25 5.93
C PHE A 49 1.60 13.60 6.52
N GLY A 50 1.48 14.75 7.19
CA GLY A 50 0.25 15.23 7.82
C GLY A 50 -0.68 16.02 6.90
N SER A 51 -0.31 16.30 5.64
CA SER A 51 -1.07 17.23 4.77
C SER A 51 -1.46 16.68 3.40
N TRP A 52 -1.67 15.38 3.26
CA TRP A 52 -1.96 14.75 1.97
C TRP A 52 -3.21 15.28 1.26
N GLN A 53 -4.23 15.71 1.98
CA GLN A 53 -5.41 16.36 1.39
C GLN A 53 -5.08 17.63 0.59
N SER A 54 -3.90 18.22 0.79
CA SER A 54 -3.47 19.42 0.06
C SER A 54 -3.04 19.14 -1.38
N TRP A 55 -2.62 17.91 -1.67
CA TRP A 55 -2.11 17.55 -2.99
C TRP A 55 -2.73 16.28 -3.59
N HIS A 56 -3.31 15.41 -2.78
CA HIS A 56 -3.90 14.15 -3.25
C HIS A 56 -5.43 14.23 -3.29
N PRO A 57 -6.06 14.19 -4.48
CA PRO A 57 -7.48 14.50 -4.65
C PRO A 57 -8.45 13.48 -4.05
N ALA A 58 -7.99 12.25 -3.77
CA ALA A 58 -8.85 11.21 -3.18
C ALA A 58 -9.12 11.42 -1.69
N PHE A 59 -8.29 12.21 -0.98
CA PHE A 59 -8.42 12.39 0.46
C PHE A 59 -9.18 13.66 0.82
N ALA A 60 -10.15 13.52 1.73
CA ALA A 60 -10.93 14.61 2.27
C ALA A 60 -10.22 15.29 3.44
N SER A 61 -9.50 14.52 4.27
CA SER A 61 -8.77 15.03 5.43
C SER A 61 -7.61 14.13 5.82
N THR A 62 -6.64 14.75 6.49
CA THR A 62 -5.55 14.06 7.20
C THR A 62 -5.53 14.58 8.64
N GLN A 63 -5.46 13.68 9.61
CA GLN A 63 -5.34 13.99 11.02
C GLN A 63 -4.14 13.24 11.61
N MET A 64 -3.21 13.99 12.22
CA MET A 64 -2.12 13.38 12.98
C MET A 64 -2.65 12.89 14.32
N LEU A 65 -2.41 11.60 14.63
CA LEU A 65 -2.70 10.99 15.91
C LEU A 65 -1.48 11.01 16.83
N GLN A 66 -0.28 10.94 16.24
CA GLN A 66 0.98 10.92 16.96
C GLN A 66 2.10 11.54 16.12
N GLY A 67 3.00 12.27 16.77
CA GLY A 67 4.16 12.88 16.12
C GLY A 67 3.79 14.02 15.18
N ASP A 68 4.72 14.35 14.30
CA ASP A 68 4.58 15.36 13.24
C ASP A 68 4.76 14.73 11.85
N GLY A 69 4.58 15.51 10.81
CA GLY A 69 4.64 15.04 9.43
C GLY A 69 6.03 14.59 8.93
N HIS A 70 7.08 14.69 9.76
CA HIS A 70 8.47 14.47 9.36
C HIS A 70 9.24 13.51 10.28
N SER A 71 8.62 13.04 11.36
CA SER A 71 9.28 12.20 12.37
C SER A 71 8.89 10.74 12.24
N LYS A 72 9.90 9.84 12.21
CA LYS A 72 9.67 8.40 12.28
C LYS A 72 8.80 8.05 13.50
N GLY A 73 7.82 7.18 13.30
CA GLY A 73 6.85 6.78 14.31
C GLY A 73 5.62 7.71 14.36
N ALA A 74 5.57 8.76 13.54
CA ALA A 74 4.36 9.56 13.38
C ALA A 74 3.21 8.71 12.84
N VAL A 75 2.01 8.91 13.37
CA VAL A 75 0.81 8.18 12.96
C VAL A 75 -0.25 9.16 12.50
N ARG A 76 -0.84 8.88 11.35
CA ARG A 76 -1.94 9.67 10.78
C ARG A 76 -3.18 8.83 10.51
N VAL A 77 -4.33 9.50 10.44
CA VAL A 77 -5.56 9.00 9.84
C VAL A 77 -5.85 9.78 8.58
N LEU A 78 -6.04 9.08 7.48
CA LEU A 78 -6.56 9.61 6.22
C LEU A 78 -8.01 9.21 6.07
N MET A 79 -8.85 10.18 5.68
CA MET A 79 -10.23 9.92 5.27
C MET A 79 -10.35 10.16 3.78
N THR A 80 -10.81 9.15 3.05
CA THR A 80 -11.13 9.31 1.63
C THR A 80 -12.46 10.02 1.44
N LYS A 81 -12.68 10.61 0.27
CA LYS A 81 -13.94 11.33 -0.04
C LYS A 81 -15.17 10.40 -0.06
N ASP A 82 -14.96 9.11 -0.29
CA ASP A 82 -16.01 8.08 -0.24
C ASP A 82 -16.18 7.44 1.15
N GLY A 83 -15.46 7.94 2.17
CA GLY A 83 -15.61 7.54 3.58
C GLY A 83 -14.68 6.43 4.05
N GLY A 84 -13.74 5.98 3.22
CA GLY A 84 -12.70 5.03 3.63
C GLY A 84 -11.76 5.66 4.66
N LYS A 85 -11.40 4.89 5.69
CA LYS A 85 -10.47 5.31 6.74
C LYS A 85 -9.17 4.49 6.65
N PHE A 86 -8.03 5.18 6.60
CA PHE A 86 -6.70 4.59 6.62
C PHE A 86 -5.93 5.11 7.83
N THR A 87 -5.36 4.20 8.62
CA THR A 87 -4.42 4.55 9.68
C THR A 87 -3.04 4.12 9.24
N GLU A 88 -2.08 5.05 9.25
CA GLU A 88 -0.75 4.82 8.69
C GLU A 88 0.34 5.37 9.60
N GLU A 89 1.51 4.74 9.55
CA GLU A 89 2.70 5.13 10.31
C GLU A 89 3.84 5.50 9.36
N LEU A 90 4.50 6.61 9.65
CA LEU A 90 5.74 7.04 8.99
C LEU A 90 6.91 6.22 9.53
N VAL A 91 7.47 5.32 8.72
CA VAL A 91 8.55 4.42 9.16
C VAL A 91 9.94 4.95 8.87
N ALA A 92 10.08 5.85 7.90
CA ALA A 92 11.33 6.54 7.58
C ALA A 92 11.05 7.89 6.93
N PHE A 93 11.90 8.87 7.19
CA PHE A 93 11.90 10.19 6.56
C PHE A 93 13.34 10.62 6.33
N ASP A 94 13.69 10.96 5.08
CA ASP A 94 14.99 11.43 4.68
C ASP A 94 14.84 12.67 3.78
N ALA A 95 15.01 13.84 4.39
CA ALA A 95 14.90 15.11 3.68
C ALA A 95 16.01 15.30 2.63
N ALA A 96 17.22 14.79 2.88
CA ALA A 96 18.34 14.89 1.94
C ALA A 96 18.13 14.04 0.70
N ALA A 97 17.63 12.83 0.87
CA ALA A 97 17.23 11.94 -0.22
C ALA A 97 15.87 12.30 -0.84
N ARG A 98 15.15 13.28 -0.27
CA ARG A 98 13.77 13.65 -0.65
C ARG A 98 12.87 12.42 -0.72
N SER A 99 12.84 11.65 0.36
CA SER A 99 12.12 10.37 0.42
C SER A 99 11.49 10.17 1.79
N TYR A 100 10.32 9.54 1.80
CA TYR A 100 9.77 8.97 3.03
C TYR A 100 9.09 7.64 2.76
N GLN A 101 9.04 6.82 3.80
CA GLN A 101 8.41 5.51 3.77
C GLN A 101 7.36 5.42 4.86
N TYR A 102 6.21 4.82 4.53
CA TYR A 102 5.11 4.62 5.47
C TYR A 102 4.51 3.22 5.31
N ARG A 103 3.80 2.78 6.35
CA ARG A 103 3.06 1.52 6.33
C ARG A 103 1.61 1.73 6.73
N ILE A 104 0.73 0.88 6.22
CA ILE A 104 -0.66 0.82 6.67
C ILE A 104 -0.74 0.00 7.96
N LEU A 105 -1.36 0.57 9.00
CA LEU A 105 -1.70 -0.11 10.25
C LEU A 105 -3.11 -0.69 10.15
N GLU A 106 -4.06 0.07 9.58
CA GLU A 106 -5.46 -0.31 9.42
C GLU A 106 -6.04 0.32 8.15
N SER A 107 -6.77 -0.46 7.33
CA SER A 107 -7.47 0.07 6.18
C SER A 107 -8.55 -0.90 5.68
N PRO A 108 -9.54 -0.40 4.90
CA PRO A 108 -10.48 -1.25 4.16
C PRO A 108 -9.87 -1.89 2.92
N ALA A 109 -8.67 -1.46 2.49
CA ALA A 109 -8.01 -1.99 1.29
C ALA A 109 -7.70 -3.50 1.42
N PRO A 110 -7.71 -4.25 0.31
CA PRO A 110 -7.47 -5.68 0.31
C PRO A 110 -5.98 -6.04 0.38
N VAL A 111 -5.22 -5.32 1.21
CA VAL A 111 -3.76 -5.47 1.36
C VAL A 111 -3.38 -5.70 2.82
N MET A 112 -2.27 -6.41 3.03
CA MET A 112 -1.62 -6.65 4.33
C MET A 112 -0.14 -6.37 4.20
N ASP A 113 0.53 -6.09 5.32
CA ASP A 113 1.97 -5.84 5.37
C ASP A 113 2.45 -4.80 4.34
N TYR A 114 1.56 -3.84 4.08
CA TYR A 114 1.78 -2.80 3.08
C TYR A 114 2.82 -1.80 3.56
N VAL A 115 3.86 -1.64 2.74
CA VAL A 115 4.89 -0.62 2.92
C VAL A 115 5.07 0.12 1.61
N SER A 116 5.08 1.45 1.68
CA SER A 116 5.19 2.32 0.52
C SER A 116 6.30 3.35 0.70
N THR A 117 6.91 3.74 -0.41
CA THR A 117 7.93 4.79 -0.47
C THR A 117 7.56 5.82 -1.53
N ILE A 118 7.66 7.09 -1.17
CA ILE A 118 7.62 8.21 -2.11
C ILE A 118 9.01 8.84 -2.15
N GLN A 119 9.53 9.06 -3.35
CA GLN A 119 10.83 9.71 -3.56
C GLN A 119 10.75 10.73 -4.70
N VAL A 120 11.37 11.88 -4.49
CA VAL A 120 11.54 12.91 -5.51
C VAL A 120 13.00 12.92 -5.98
N LYS A 121 13.20 12.69 -7.27
CA LYS A 121 14.52 12.70 -7.93
C LYS A 121 14.68 13.93 -8.80
N GLU A 122 15.83 14.55 -8.73
CA GLU A 122 16.19 15.64 -9.64
C GLU A 122 16.49 15.11 -11.04
N THR A 123 16.08 15.83 -12.06
CA THR A 123 16.35 15.53 -13.46
C THR A 123 16.80 16.82 -14.18
N VAL A 124 17.38 16.68 -15.36
CA VAL A 124 17.78 17.84 -16.18
C VAL A 124 16.56 18.72 -16.56
N ALA A 125 15.38 18.12 -16.70
CA ALA A 125 14.16 18.80 -17.10
C ALA A 125 13.24 19.23 -15.93
N GLY A 126 13.66 18.99 -14.66
CA GLY A 126 12.86 19.27 -13.48
C GLY A 126 12.97 18.18 -12.43
N SER A 127 11.94 17.41 -12.22
CA SER A 127 11.94 16.30 -11.25
C SER A 127 11.12 15.09 -11.71
N THR A 128 11.40 13.95 -11.08
CA THR A 128 10.56 12.74 -11.18
C THR A 128 10.13 12.33 -9.79
N VAL A 129 8.82 12.13 -9.59
CA VAL A 129 8.29 11.49 -8.39
C VAL A 129 8.13 10.01 -8.67
N VAL A 130 8.68 9.17 -7.80
CA VAL A 130 8.53 7.72 -7.81
C VAL A 130 7.73 7.32 -6.58
N TRP A 131 6.61 6.66 -6.77
CA TRP A 131 5.77 6.12 -5.69
C TRP A 131 5.70 4.61 -5.84
N SER A 132 6.20 3.88 -4.88
CA SER A 132 6.31 2.43 -4.92
C SER A 132 5.78 1.79 -3.65
N SER A 133 5.29 0.55 -3.75
CA SER A 133 4.92 -0.26 -2.59
C SER A 133 5.12 -1.74 -2.84
N HIS A 134 5.19 -2.47 -1.74
CA HIS A 134 5.05 -3.93 -1.68
C HIS A 134 4.05 -4.28 -0.58
N PHE A 135 3.31 -5.36 -0.79
CA PHE A 135 2.25 -5.80 0.11
C PHE A 135 1.84 -7.23 -0.15
N ASN A 136 1.20 -7.86 0.83
CA ASN A 136 0.49 -9.12 0.66
C ASN A 136 -0.98 -8.86 0.32
N VAL A 137 -1.58 -9.73 -0.49
CA VAL A 137 -2.99 -9.58 -0.92
C VAL A 137 -3.90 -10.38 0.01
N LYS A 138 -4.94 -9.75 0.53
CA LYS A 138 -5.95 -10.41 1.38
C LYS A 138 -6.70 -11.50 0.60
N ALA A 139 -7.07 -12.58 1.30
CA ALA A 139 -7.88 -13.64 0.73
C ALA A 139 -9.20 -13.08 0.14
N GLY A 140 -9.61 -13.63 -1.00
CA GLY A 140 -10.81 -13.20 -1.72
C GLY A 140 -10.59 -12.09 -2.75
N THR A 141 -9.37 -11.54 -2.85
CA THR A 141 -9.00 -10.56 -3.87
C THR A 141 -7.91 -11.16 -4.77
N SER A 142 -7.94 -10.85 -6.06
CA SER A 142 -6.85 -11.21 -6.97
C SER A 142 -5.67 -10.24 -6.80
N GLU A 143 -4.46 -10.69 -7.12
CA GLU A 143 -3.29 -9.82 -7.12
C GLU A 143 -3.48 -8.64 -8.10
N ALA A 144 -4.00 -8.92 -9.29
CA ALA A 144 -4.24 -7.90 -10.30
C ALA A 144 -5.24 -6.82 -9.84
N ASP A 145 -6.31 -7.21 -9.12
CA ASP A 145 -7.27 -6.24 -8.59
C ASP A 145 -6.67 -5.39 -7.47
N ALA A 146 -5.89 -5.99 -6.59
CA ALA A 146 -5.18 -5.26 -5.54
C ALA A 146 -4.17 -4.28 -6.13
N GLN A 147 -3.35 -4.71 -7.12
CA GLN A 147 -2.40 -3.83 -7.82
C GLN A 147 -3.12 -2.69 -8.54
N LYS A 148 -4.21 -2.98 -9.25
CA LYS A 148 -5.01 -1.96 -9.95
C LYS A 148 -5.57 -0.91 -9.00
N LEU A 149 -6.06 -1.33 -7.83
CA LEU A 149 -6.56 -0.42 -6.81
C LEU A 149 -5.45 0.50 -6.28
N ILE A 150 -4.31 -0.06 -5.90
CA ILE A 150 -3.18 0.73 -5.37
C ILE A 150 -2.60 1.66 -6.45
N SER A 151 -2.40 1.15 -7.68
CA SER A 151 -1.97 1.96 -8.82
C SER A 151 -2.92 3.12 -9.09
N GLY A 152 -4.25 2.88 -9.02
CA GLY A 152 -5.26 3.93 -9.19
C GLY A 152 -5.14 5.04 -8.15
N VAL A 153 -4.87 4.72 -6.89
CA VAL A 153 -4.60 5.71 -5.84
C VAL A 153 -3.34 6.52 -6.17
N TYR A 154 -2.24 5.86 -6.53
CA TYR A 154 -0.99 6.55 -6.88
C TYR A 154 -1.16 7.46 -8.09
N ARG A 155 -1.79 6.96 -9.15
CA ARG A 155 -2.04 7.74 -10.36
C ARG A 155 -2.86 9.00 -10.06
N ALA A 156 -3.93 8.89 -9.27
CA ALA A 156 -4.74 10.06 -8.91
C ALA A 156 -3.91 11.17 -8.24
N GLY A 157 -3.01 10.83 -7.32
CA GLY A 157 -2.12 11.79 -6.67
C GLY A 157 -1.08 12.37 -7.62
N LEU A 158 -0.39 11.50 -8.38
CA LEU A 158 0.68 11.90 -9.28
C LEU A 158 0.16 12.74 -10.47
N ASP A 159 -1.00 12.40 -11.03
CA ASP A 159 -1.61 13.16 -12.13
C ASP A 159 -2.07 14.55 -11.65
N ASN A 160 -2.57 14.65 -10.41
CA ASN A 160 -2.88 15.95 -9.83
C ASN A 160 -1.60 16.79 -9.64
N LEU A 161 -0.51 16.20 -9.14
CA LEU A 161 0.78 16.90 -9.04
C LEU A 161 1.23 17.41 -10.42
N ALA A 162 1.12 16.60 -11.46
CA ALA A 162 1.46 17.04 -12.83
C ALA A 162 0.64 18.25 -13.25
N SER A 163 -0.66 18.27 -12.95
CA SER A 163 -1.55 19.37 -13.35
C SER A 163 -1.32 20.68 -12.60
N VAL A 164 -0.77 20.64 -11.36
CA VAL A 164 -0.58 21.84 -10.52
C VAL A 164 0.88 22.32 -10.45
N MET A 165 1.81 21.53 -10.99
CA MET A 165 3.25 21.80 -10.93
C MET A 165 3.90 21.99 -12.31
N GLU A 166 3.10 22.28 -13.31
CA GLU A 166 3.58 22.67 -14.65
C GLU A 166 4.40 23.98 -14.63
#